data_2db664d8c7add2d1c9596fe652bf65e4
#
_entry.id   2db664d8c7add2d1c9596fe652bf65e4
#
_cell.length_a   1.000
_cell.length_b   1.000
_cell.length_c   1.000
_cell.angle_alpha   90.00
_cell.angle_beta   90.00
_cell.angle_gamma   90.00
#
_symmetry.space_group_name_H-M   'P 1'
#
loop_
_entity.id
_entity.type
_entity.pdbx_description
1 polymer ?
#
loop_
_entity_poly.entity_id
_entity_poly.type
_entity_poly.pdbx_seq_one_letter_code
_entity_poly.pdbx_strand_id
1 'polypeptide(L)'
;MKKTVLLFGLFFLTISLSSFEMHKFYVAIFQVQFVPEKKRIQITSRIFLDDLNKALEKKYHKKTSIGIGSEKPEELLLLKKYFSENLILKVNGQSQSLNYLSSEVEEDVLVTYLTIKEITKIQNLNIQNSL
;
A
#
# COMPACT_ATOMS: atom_id res chain seq x y z
N MET A 1 -7.95 56.85 5.20
CA MET A 1 -8.92 55.74 5.36
C MET A 1 -8.96 54.78 4.20
N LYS A 2 -9.06 55.23 2.96
CA LYS A 2 -9.11 54.34 1.78
C LYS A 2 -7.84 53.49 1.59
N LYS A 3 -6.64 54.03 1.89
CA LYS A 3 -5.36 53.29 1.81
C LYS A 3 -5.21 52.21 2.88
N THR A 4 -5.75 52.48 4.07
CA THR A 4 -5.70 51.53 5.22
C THR A 4 -6.63 50.33 4.98
N VAL A 5 -7.81 50.57 4.39
CA VAL A 5 -8.77 49.51 4.03
C VAL A 5 -8.21 48.63 2.91
N LEU A 6 -7.49 49.24 1.95
CA LEU A 6 -6.84 48.52 0.83
C LEU A 6 -5.70 47.63 1.34
N LEU A 7 -4.89 48.12 2.28
CA LEU A 7 -3.82 47.35 2.94
C LEU A 7 -4.36 46.20 3.76
N PHE A 8 -5.47 46.40 4.50
CA PHE A 8 -6.15 45.33 5.27
C PHE A 8 -6.75 44.27 4.35
N GLY A 9 -7.36 44.68 3.23
CA GLY A 9 -7.89 43.78 2.22
C GLY A 9 -6.81 42.93 1.54
N LEU A 10 -5.64 43.52 1.26
CA LEU A 10 -4.50 42.83 0.67
C LEU A 10 -3.88 41.82 1.65
N PHE A 11 -3.80 42.19 2.95
CA PHE A 11 -3.30 41.32 4.01
C PHE A 11 -4.23 40.10 4.24
N PHE A 12 -5.55 40.34 4.18
CA PHE A 12 -6.53 39.24 4.30
C PHE A 12 -6.50 38.30 3.09
N LEU A 13 -6.24 38.81 1.90
CA LEU A 13 -6.12 38.03 0.67
C LEU A 13 -4.88 37.11 0.70
N THR A 14 -3.78 37.56 1.28
CA THR A 14 -2.54 36.77 1.40
C THR A 14 -2.68 35.63 2.42
N ILE A 15 -3.49 35.78 3.46
CA ILE A 15 -3.76 34.73 4.46
C ILE A 15 -4.65 33.64 3.85
N SER A 16 -5.60 33.99 2.98
CA SER A 16 -6.46 33.00 2.33
C SER A 16 -5.78 32.17 1.25
N LEU A 17 -4.63 32.60 0.73
CA LEU A 17 -3.85 31.84 -0.24
C LEU A 17 -2.89 30.81 0.37
N SER A 18 -2.64 30.88 1.69
CA SER A 18 -1.66 30.04 2.36
C SER A 18 -2.24 28.77 3.01
N SER A 19 -3.54 28.48 2.87
CA SER A 19 -4.20 27.41 3.62
C SER A 19 -4.68 26.21 2.80
N PHE A 20 -4.15 25.99 1.58
CA PHE A 20 -4.46 24.79 0.82
C PHE A 20 -3.24 23.85 0.68
N GLU A 21 -2.64 23.45 1.79
CA GLU A 21 -1.93 22.17 1.79
C GLU A 21 -2.98 21.06 1.89
N MET A 22 -3.29 20.44 0.77
CA MET A 22 -4.01 19.19 0.77
C MET A 22 -3.12 18.13 1.42
N HIS A 23 -3.41 17.77 2.66
CA HIS A 23 -2.82 16.59 3.27
C HIS A 23 -3.30 15.36 2.48
N LYS A 24 -2.43 14.81 1.62
CA LYS A 24 -2.67 13.52 1.00
C LYS A 24 -2.55 12.46 2.08
N PHE A 25 -3.68 11.86 2.45
CA PHE A 25 -3.69 10.68 3.30
C PHE A 25 -3.36 9.48 2.42
N TYR A 26 -2.16 8.94 2.56
CA TYR A 26 -1.79 7.69 1.94
C TYR A 26 -2.22 6.54 2.84
N VAL A 27 -3.14 5.72 2.36
CA VAL A 27 -3.67 4.57 3.09
C VAL A 27 -3.39 3.32 2.27
N ALA A 28 -2.71 2.35 2.87
CA ALA A 28 -2.63 1.00 2.31
C ALA A 28 -3.89 0.23 2.70
N ILE A 29 -4.53 -0.39 1.73
CA ILE A 29 -5.76 -1.15 1.93
C ILE A 29 -5.49 -2.62 1.64
N PHE A 30 -5.88 -3.48 2.58
CA PHE A 30 -5.79 -4.93 2.45
C PHE A 30 -7.17 -5.54 2.58
N GLN A 31 -7.59 -6.26 1.55
CA GLN A 31 -8.82 -7.03 1.57
C GLN A 31 -8.48 -8.51 1.66
N VAL A 32 -8.98 -9.17 2.68
CA VAL A 32 -8.75 -10.60 2.93
C VAL A 32 -10.08 -11.32 2.81
N GLN A 33 -10.13 -12.34 1.95
CA GLN A 33 -11.34 -13.10 1.68
C GLN A 33 -11.06 -14.59 1.72
N PHE A 34 -11.82 -15.33 2.53
CA PHE A 34 -11.82 -16.78 2.49
C PHE A 34 -12.78 -17.28 1.41
N VAL A 35 -12.30 -18.15 0.54
CA VAL A 35 -13.06 -18.76 -0.56
C VAL A 35 -13.08 -20.27 -0.37
N PRO A 36 -14.06 -20.82 0.38
CA PRO A 36 -14.11 -22.24 0.74
C PRO A 36 -14.12 -23.18 -0.47
N GLU A 37 -14.85 -22.81 -1.52
CA GLU A 37 -14.98 -23.60 -2.75
C GLU A 37 -13.62 -23.83 -3.44
N LYS A 38 -12.72 -22.85 -3.31
CA LYS A 38 -11.36 -22.90 -3.87
C LYS A 38 -10.32 -23.34 -2.85
N LYS A 39 -10.72 -23.59 -1.60
CA LYS A 39 -9.84 -23.92 -0.47
C LYS A 39 -8.66 -22.96 -0.34
N ARG A 40 -8.95 -21.67 -0.36
CA ARG A 40 -7.92 -20.62 -0.29
C ARG A 40 -8.38 -19.36 0.38
N ILE A 41 -7.42 -18.60 0.87
CA ILE A 41 -7.58 -17.20 1.24
C ILE A 41 -7.05 -16.37 0.07
N GLN A 42 -7.83 -15.40 -0.38
CA GLN A 42 -7.43 -14.41 -1.37
C GLN A 42 -7.16 -13.08 -0.68
N ILE A 43 -6.07 -12.43 -1.04
CA ILE A 43 -5.67 -11.15 -0.49
C ILE A 43 -5.43 -10.19 -1.64
N THR A 44 -6.08 -9.04 -1.57
CA THR A 44 -5.83 -7.92 -2.49
C THR A 44 -5.26 -6.76 -1.69
N SER A 45 -4.08 -6.30 -2.06
CA SER A 45 -3.47 -5.11 -1.47
C SER A 45 -3.50 -3.96 -2.44
N ARG A 46 -3.74 -2.74 -1.93
CA ARG A 46 -3.66 -1.48 -2.66
C ARG A 46 -2.72 -0.56 -1.92
N ILE A 47 -1.58 -0.27 -2.53
CA ILE A 47 -0.54 0.57 -1.94
C ILE A 47 -0.13 1.62 -2.97
N PHE A 48 -0.02 2.88 -2.54
CA PHE A 48 0.49 3.94 -3.40
C PHE A 48 1.92 3.64 -3.85
N LEU A 49 2.19 3.82 -5.14
CA LEU A 49 3.48 3.50 -5.75
C LEU A 49 4.64 4.26 -5.11
N ASP A 50 4.45 5.54 -4.81
CA ASP A 50 5.48 6.36 -4.16
C ASP A 50 5.85 5.82 -2.77
N ASP A 51 4.84 5.46 -1.98
CA ASP A 51 5.05 4.93 -0.63
C ASP A 51 5.71 3.56 -0.66
N LEU A 52 5.27 2.70 -1.60
CA LEU A 52 5.84 1.37 -1.77
C LEU A 52 7.33 1.45 -2.17
N ASN A 53 7.67 2.24 -3.17
CA ASN A 53 9.05 2.38 -3.62
C ASN A 53 9.94 3.00 -2.53
N LYS A 54 9.45 3.97 -1.77
CA LYS A 54 10.16 4.52 -0.59
C LYS A 54 10.36 3.48 0.50
N ALA A 55 9.36 2.66 0.79
CA ALA A 55 9.44 1.62 1.80
C ALA A 55 10.46 0.53 1.42
N LEU A 56 10.49 0.13 0.15
CA LEU A 56 11.47 -0.82 -0.38
C LEU A 56 12.89 -0.26 -0.31
N GLU A 57 13.08 1.00 -0.70
CA GLU A 57 14.37 1.69 -0.61
C GLU A 57 14.86 1.77 0.83
N LYS A 58 13.98 2.14 1.75
CA LYS A 58 14.31 2.23 3.18
C LYS A 58 14.70 0.88 3.79
N LYS A 59 13.97 -0.18 3.43
CA LYS A 59 14.20 -1.51 4.02
C LYS A 59 15.39 -2.25 3.43
N TYR A 60 15.55 -2.19 2.11
CA TYR A 60 16.55 -2.98 1.38
C TYR A 60 17.74 -2.17 0.86
N HIS A 61 17.73 -0.86 1.09
CA HIS A 61 18.77 0.07 0.61
C HIS A 61 19.01 0.00 -0.91
N LYS A 62 17.92 -0.28 -1.65
CA LYS A 62 17.87 -0.33 -3.10
C LYS A 62 16.74 0.54 -3.62
N LYS A 63 17.07 1.47 -4.51
CA LYS A 63 16.06 2.26 -5.21
C LYS A 63 15.31 1.39 -6.20
N THR A 64 13.99 1.44 -6.15
CA THR A 64 13.09 0.70 -7.02
C THR A 64 12.22 1.65 -7.84
N SER A 65 11.71 1.15 -8.97
CA SER A 65 10.81 1.87 -9.88
C SER A 65 9.57 1.03 -10.21
N ILE A 66 9.02 0.36 -9.20
CA ILE A 66 7.83 -0.47 -9.37
C ILE A 66 6.66 0.38 -9.84
N GLY A 67 5.96 -0.11 -10.86
CA GLY A 67 4.78 0.55 -11.43
C GLY A 67 5.08 1.62 -12.48
N ILE A 68 6.35 1.88 -12.80
CA ILE A 68 6.75 2.92 -13.77
C ILE A 68 7.03 2.34 -15.17
N GLY A 69 6.87 1.03 -15.35
CA GLY A 69 7.07 0.35 -16.65
C GLY A 69 8.52 -0.01 -16.98
N SER A 70 9.44 0.20 -16.05
CA SER A 70 10.86 -0.13 -16.18
C SER A 70 11.36 -1.08 -15.10
N GLU A 71 10.43 -1.84 -14.50
CA GLU A 71 10.79 -2.78 -13.45
C GLU A 71 11.74 -3.86 -13.94
N LYS A 72 12.76 -4.11 -13.15
CA LYS A 72 13.67 -5.22 -13.35
C LYS A 72 13.15 -6.47 -12.63
N PRO A 73 13.52 -7.69 -13.08
CA PRO A 73 13.15 -8.93 -12.36
C PRO A 73 13.54 -8.92 -10.88
N GLU A 74 14.65 -8.28 -10.55
CA GLU A 74 15.14 -8.11 -9.16
C GLU A 74 14.17 -7.32 -8.29
N GLU A 75 13.51 -6.31 -8.83
CA GLU A 75 12.53 -5.48 -8.12
C GLU A 75 11.27 -6.27 -7.77
N LEU A 76 10.85 -7.17 -8.66
CA LEU A 76 9.74 -8.09 -8.40
C LEU A 76 10.09 -9.07 -7.26
N LEU A 77 11.32 -9.56 -7.23
CA LEU A 77 11.78 -10.41 -6.12
C LEU A 77 11.78 -9.66 -4.79
N LEU A 78 12.20 -8.40 -4.78
CA LEU A 78 12.13 -7.55 -3.60
C LEU A 78 10.70 -7.29 -3.14
N LEU A 79 9.79 -7.06 -4.07
CA LEU A 79 8.37 -6.89 -3.77
C LEU A 79 7.77 -8.13 -3.11
N LYS A 80 8.03 -9.31 -3.68
CA LYS A 80 7.58 -10.60 -3.11
C LYS A 80 8.14 -10.82 -1.71
N LYS A 81 9.43 -10.53 -1.52
CA LYS A 81 10.10 -10.62 -0.23
C LYS A 81 9.47 -9.66 0.79
N TYR A 82 9.20 -8.44 0.38
CA TYR A 82 8.57 -7.41 1.22
C TYR A 82 7.20 -7.85 1.73
N PHE A 83 6.36 -8.40 0.88
CA PHE A 83 5.07 -8.96 1.29
C PHE A 83 5.23 -10.13 2.26
N SER A 84 6.09 -11.09 1.93
CA SER A 84 6.28 -12.29 2.76
C SER A 84 6.84 -12.00 4.16
N GLU A 85 7.66 -10.97 4.29
CA GLU A 85 8.25 -10.57 5.57
C GLU A 85 7.32 -9.71 6.43
N ASN A 86 6.44 -8.93 5.81
CA ASN A 86 5.64 -7.92 6.52
C ASN A 86 4.15 -8.24 6.61
N LEU A 87 3.67 -9.21 5.85
CA LEU A 87 2.30 -9.71 5.93
C LEU A 87 2.32 -11.20 6.32
N ILE A 88 2.08 -11.46 7.59
CA ILE A 88 2.12 -12.81 8.15
C ILE A 88 0.73 -13.23 8.56
N LEU A 89 0.25 -14.35 8.01
CA LEU A 89 -1.02 -14.93 8.36
C LEU A 89 -0.83 -16.28 9.04
N LYS A 90 -1.50 -16.45 10.17
CA LYS A 90 -1.62 -17.72 10.86
C LYS A 90 -3.07 -18.18 10.80
N VAL A 91 -3.28 -19.37 10.29
CA VAL A 91 -4.58 -20.03 10.23
C VAL A 91 -4.58 -21.18 11.22
N ASN A 92 -5.52 -21.17 12.16
CA ASN A 92 -5.62 -22.18 13.23
C ASN A 92 -4.27 -22.38 13.98
N GLY A 93 -3.57 -21.27 14.24
CA GLY A 93 -2.29 -21.27 14.95
C GLY A 93 -1.05 -21.60 14.10
N GLN A 94 -1.22 -21.93 12.82
CA GLN A 94 -0.12 -22.27 11.91
C GLN A 94 0.19 -21.15 10.95
N SER A 95 1.47 -20.78 10.84
CA SER A 95 1.94 -19.82 9.83
C SER A 95 1.76 -20.36 8.43
N GLN A 96 1.25 -19.54 7.53
CA GLN A 96 0.96 -19.91 6.15
C GLN A 96 1.92 -19.25 5.17
N SER A 97 2.22 -19.94 4.07
CA SER A 97 3.00 -19.37 2.97
C SER A 97 2.13 -18.46 2.11
N LEU A 98 2.58 -17.23 1.94
CA LEU A 98 1.94 -16.26 1.08
C LEU A 98 2.45 -16.40 -0.36
N ASN A 99 1.53 -16.63 -1.30
CA ASN A 99 1.86 -16.78 -2.71
C ASN A 99 1.48 -15.51 -3.48
N TYR A 100 2.45 -14.92 -4.14
CA TYR A 100 2.22 -13.82 -5.06
C TYR A 100 1.64 -14.35 -6.37
N LEU A 101 0.54 -13.76 -6.84
CA LEU A 101 -0.09 -14.11 -8.12
C LEU A 101 0.28 -13.12 -9.21
N SER A 102 -0.06 -11.86 -9.03
CA SER A 102 0.18 -10.79 -10.00
C SER A 102 0.04 -9.42 -9.35
N SER A 103 0.47 -8.41 -10.07
CA SER A 103 0.19 -7.00 -9.74
C SER A 103 -0.23 -6.25 -11.00
N GLU A 104 -1.03 -5.20 -10.80
CA GLU A 104 -1.40 -4.24 -11.84
C GLU A 104 -1.36 -2.82 -11.26
N VAL A 105 -1.16 -1.86 -12.14
CA VAL A 105 -1.14 -0.44 -11.75
C VAL A 105 -2.50 0.17 -12.09
N GLU A 106 -3.14 0.74 -11.08
CA GLU A 106 -4.35 1.55 -11.21
C GLU A 106 -4.00 2.98 -10.80
N GLU A 107 -3.85 3.88 -11.77
CA GLU A 107 -3.40 5.27 -11.55
C GLU A 107 -2.03 5.32 -10.83
N ASP A 108 -2.01 5.74 -9.58
CA ASP A 108 -0.81 5.82 -8.73
C ASP A 108 -0.73 4.73 -7.65
N VAL A 109 -1.58 3.71 -7.79
CA VAL A 109 -1.70 2.60 -6.83
C VAL A 109 -1.25 1.29 -7.47
N LEU A 110 -0.44 0.52 -6.76
CA LEU A 110 -0.17 -0.88 -7.09
C LEU A 110 -1.22 -1.76 -6.43
N VAL A 111 -1.97 -2.47 -7.26
CA VAL A 111 -2.89 -3.53 -6.81
C VAL A 111 -2.16 -4.86 -6.92
N THR A 112 -1.99 -5.54 -5.80
CA THR A 112 -1.29 -6.83 -5.75
C THR A 112 -2.23 -7.91 -5.27
N TYR A 113 -2.23 -9.03 -5.98
CA TYR A 113 -3.03 -10.21 -5.70
C TYR A 113 -2.15 -11.31 -5.11
N LEU A 114 -2.55 -11.77 -3.92
CA LEU A 114 -1.85 -12.79 -3.15
C LEU A 114 -2.83 -13.88 -2.75
N THR A 115 -2.33 -15.07 -2.50
CA THR A 115 -3.16 -16.20 -2.06
C THR A 115 -2.45 -17.10 -1.05
N ILE A 116 -3.24 -17.72 -0.19
CA ILE A 116 -2.83 -18.82 0.67
C ILE A 116 -3.65 -20.03 0.26
N LYS A 117 -2.98 -21.10 -0.13
CA LYS A 117 -3.58 -22.33 -0.65
C LYS A 117 -3.86 -23.34 0.48
N GLU A 118 -4.69 -24.33 0.16
CA GLU A 118 -4.95 -25.50 1.02
C GLU A 118 -5.61 -25.15 2.37
N ILE A 119 -6.46 -24.12 2.36
CA ILE A 119 -7.25 -23.72 3.52
C ILE A 119 -8.67 -24.29 3.39
N THR A 120 -8.98 -25.30 4.20
CA THR A 120 -10.29 -25.95 4.19
C THR A 120 -11.25 -25.42 5.23
N LYS A 121 -10.73 -25.03 6.39
CA LYS A 121 -11.52 -24.52 7.52
C LYS A 121 -10.73 -23.48 8.29
N ILE A 122 -11.39 -22.39 8.67
CA ILE A 122 -10.81 -21.35 9.52
C ILE A 122 -11.60 -21.31 10.84
N GLN A 123 -10.95 -21.66 11.92
CA GLN A 123 -11.46 -21.47 13.29
C GLN A 123 -10.86 -20.20 13.90
N ASN A 124 -9.60 -19.92 13.58
CA ASN A 124 -8.87 -18.77 14.06
C ASN A 124 -7.99 -18.22 12.93
N LEU A 125 -8.05 -16.93 12.72
CA LEU A 125 -7.20 -16.22 11.76
C LEU A 125 -6.48 -15.08 12.48
N ASN A 126 -5.16 -15.11 12.47
CA ASN A 126 -4.33 -14.03 12.98
C ASN A 126 -3.57 -13.39 11.82
N ILE A 127 -3.67 -12.08 11.70
CA ILE A 127 -3.01 -11.31 10.65
C ILE A 127 -2.10 -10.27 11.30
N GLN A 128 -0.82 -10.35 10.97
CA GLN A 128 0.17 -9.33 11.33
C GLN A 128 0.57 -8.60 10.07
N ASN A 129 0.34 -7.30 10.03
CA ASN A 129 0.66 -6.44 8.91
C ASN A 129 1.59 -5.32 9.36
N SER A 130 2.80 -5.30 8.79
CA SER A 130 3.84 -4.30 9.05
C SER A 130 4.23 -3.54 7.78
N LEU A 131 3.39 -3.60 6.75
CA LEU A 131 3.58 -2.92 5.47
C LEU A 131 3.31 -1.42 5.58
#